data_1c772685f9bb45288060845d0747bb80
#
_entry.id   1c772685f9bb45288060845d0747bb80
#
_cell.length_a   1.000
_cell.length_b   1.000
_cell.length_c   1.000
_cell.angle_alpha   90.00
_cell.angle_beta   90.00
_cell.angle_gamma   90.00
#
_symmetry.space_group_name_H-M   'P 1'
#
loop_
_entity.id
_entity.type
_entity.pdbx_description
1 polymer ?
#
loop_
_entity_poly.entity_id
_entity_poly.type
_entity_poly.pdbx_seq_one_letter_code
_entity_poly.pdbx_strand_id
1 'polypeptide(L)'
;MLALKAAYRLVPGDGGEATHRCELLPDDGAGRLLLRDAFEGEANASSVRAESDLAPFKPRCDVLVRATAWAPGEEPAERWTARLRVTGRGAPPPGGDAGGGEPPRRALVDKTLEVCGPRWFERAAEGWQLTRPEPAASVPVRWERAFGGRSLVRAAPGRAPLLDEVCFTNPVGCGWMEARTLDALRDAGAPAPDRVAAPQIERPDSRVTRLAVASHPPHAVEAPQMAEIAADYPFAPAGLGCVGRAWTPRLQRAGTYGEAWVAGRHPFLPDDFSFAYWNAAPDDQQIPHPDVGLRVELWNLARPGLACDGRVAFELPPHRAFAMAWIAGLPVPVPAALDTLSVDAESMVVTCVWRALVARALGVRRMEARFEVDPRAPLLKMAVGRG
;
A
#
# COMPACT_ATOMS: atom_id res chain seq x y z
N MET A 1 -11.92 2.06 -20.97
CA MET A 1 -11.19 2.61 -19.80
C MET A 1 -10.09 3.52 -20.31
N LEU A 2 -9.89 4.63 -19.64
CA LEU A 2 -8.77 5.55 -19.83
C LEU A 2 -8.16 5.87 -18.47
N ALA A 3 -6.83 5.79 -18.35
CA ALA A 3 -6.09 6.16 -17.15
C ALA A 3 -5.25 7.41 -17.43
N LEU A 4 -5.19 8.28 -16.43
CA LEU A 4 -4.33 9.45 -16.38
C LEU A 4 -3.46 9.38 -15.12
N LYS A 5 -2.24 9.88 -15.23
CA LYS A 5 -1.32 10.00 -14.09
C LYS A 5 -0.72 11.39 -14.05
N ALA A 6 -0.66 11.98 -12.87
CA ALA A 6 0.12 13.17 -12.62
C ALA A 6 1.02 12.96 -11.40
N ALA A 7 2.14 13.65 -11.41
CA ALA A 7 3.09 13.62 -10.31
C ALA A 7 3.35 15.03 -9.78
N TYR A 8 3.60 15.12 -8.48
CA TYR A 8 3.85 16.37 -7.78
C TYR A 8 5.10 16.21 -6.93
N ARG A 9 5.94 17.22 -6.92
CA ARG A 9 7.02 17.36 -5.95
C ARG A 9 6.49 18.04 -4.70
N LEU A 10 6.80 17.50 -3.54
CA LEU A 10 6.58 18.17 -2.27
C LEU A 10 7.74 19.11 -2.01
N VAL A 11 7.46 20.39 -1.94
CA VAL A 11 8.42 21.42 -1.60
C VAL A 11 8.00 22.13 -0.30
N PRO A 12 8.93 22.68 0.48
CA PRO A 12 8.58 23.42 1.69
C PRO A 12 7.50 24.47 1.42
N GLY A 13 6.51 24.55 2.28
CA GLY A 13 5.45 25.55 2.26
C GLY A 13 5.81 26.77 3.11
N ASP A 14 4.94 27.77 3.09
CA ASP A 14 5.15 29.05 3.80
C ASP A 14 4.82 28.95 5.31
N GLY A 15 4.62 27.74 5.83
CA GLY A 15 4.24 27.47 7.22
C GLY A 15 2.73 27.30 7.41
N GLY A 16 2.31 27.07 8.65
CA GLY A 16 0.93 26.82 9.01
C GLY A 16 0.59 25.32 9.10
N GLU A 17 -0.67 24.95 8.87
CA GLU A 17 -1.10 23.56 8.97
C GLU A 17 -0.49 22.65 7.92
N ALA A 18 -0.29 23.12 6.68
CA ALA A 18 0.43 22.42 5.62
C ALA A 18 1.89 22.84 5.65
N THR A 19 2.80 21.89 5.93
CA THR A 19 4.25 22.14 5.95
C THR A 19 4.87 22.11 4.57
N HIS A 20 4.16 21.55 3.58
CA HIS A 20 4.61 21.39 2.20
C HIS A 20 3.49 21.77 1.22
N ARG A 21 3.88 22.15 0.02
CA ARG A 21 2.98 22.34 -1.12
C ARG A 21 3.33 21.38 -2.24
N CYS A 22 2.34 21.07 -3.07
CA CYS A 22 2.48 20.20 -4.25
C CYS A 22 2.80 21.07 -5.48
N GLU A 23 3.95 20.85 -6.11
CA GLU A 23 4.30 21.43 -7.41
C GLU A 23 4.16 20.37 -8.49
N LEU A 24 3.32 20.64 -9.51
CA LEU A 24 3.12 19.73 -10.62
C LEU A 24 4.43 19.49 -11.37
N LEU A 25 4.80 18.24 -11.53
CA LEU A 25 5.96 17.85 -12.32
C LEU A 25 5.61 17.77 -13.81
N PRO A 26 6.57 18.03 -14.71
CA PRO A 26 6.38 17.81 -16.13
C PRO A 26 6.09 16.33 -16.45
N ASP A 27 5.48 16.06 -17.60
CA ASP A 27 5.02 14.72 -18.03
C ASP A 27 6.19 13.81 -18.50
N ASP A 28 7.33 13.95 -17.87
CA ASP A 28 8.54 13.15 -18.08
C ASP A 28 8.92 12.39 -16.78
N GLY A 29 8.92 11.11 -16.77
CA GLY A 29 9.33 10.31 -15.61
C GLY A 29 8.18 9.94 -14.67
N ALA A 30 8.08 10.55 -13.47
CA ALA A 30 7.12 10.14 -12.43
C ALA A 30 5.64 10.26 -12.84
N GLY A 31 5.32 11.17 -13.78
CA GLY A 31 3.98 11.33 -14.37
C GLY A 31 3.62 10.27 -15.42
N ARG A 32 4.55 9.43 -15.86
CA ARG A 32 4.25 8.36 -16.83
C ARG A 32 3.54 7.18 -16.19
N LEU A 33 2.62 6.58 -16.96
CA LEU A 33 1.96 5.34 -16.54
C LEU A 33 2.97 4.22 -16.38
N LEU A 34 2.90 3.50 -15.28
CA LEU A 34 3.68 2.31 -15.02
C LEU A 34 2.99 1.10 -15.67
N LEU A 35 3.66 0.48 -16.64
CA LEU A 35 3.10 -0.65 -17.40
C LEU A 35 3.40 -2.01 -16.79
N ARG A 36 4.33 -2.09 -15.83
CA ARG A 36 4.74 -3.30 -15.12
C ARG A 36 4.92 -3.00 -13.65
N ASP A 37 4.74 -4.01 -12.82
CA ASP A 37 5.02 -3.89 -11.39
C ASP A 37 6.52 -3.59 -11.17
N ALA A 38 6.82 -2.70 -10.24
CA ALA A 38 8.15 -2.39 -9.77
C ALA A 38 8.34 -2.94 -8.35
N PHE A 39 9.50 -3.48 -8.07
CA PHE A 39 9.83 -4.10 -6.78
C PHE A 39 10.95 -3.33 -6.08
N GLU A 40 11.08 -3.46 -4.76
CA GLU A 40 12.19 -2.87 -4.01
C GLU A 40 13.50 -3.60 -4.24
N GLY A 41 13.44 -4.88 -4.60
CA GLY A 41 14.56 -5.75 -4.93
C GLY A 41 14.20 -6.72 -6.04
N GLU A 42 14.49 -8.00 -5.85
CA GLU A 42 14.15 -9.04 -6.80
C GLU A 42 12.63 -9.22 -6.91
N ALA A 43 12.15 -9.37 -8.15
CA ALA A 43 10.73 -9.55 -8.43
C ALA A 43 10.16 -10.79 -7.72
N ASN A 44 9.00 -10.63 -7.09
CA ASN A 44 8.32 -11.65 -6.29
C ASN A 44 9.08 -12.18 -5.06
N ALA A 45 10.30 -11.70 -4.81
CA ALA A 45 11.09 -12.01 -3.63
C ALA A 45 11.32 -10.78 -2.73
N SER A 46 10.74 -9.65 -3.09
CA SER A 46 10.77 -8.40 -2.33
C SER A 46 9.44 -7.67 -2.40
N SER A 47 9.26 -6.66 -1.54
CA SER A 47 8.08 -5.80 -1.54
C SER A 47 7.83 -5.18 -2.91
N VAL A 48 6.55 -5.09 -3.28
CA VAL A 48 6.10 -4.32 -4.44
C VAL A 48 6.23 -2.84 -4.11
N ARG A 49 7.12 -2.15 -4.83
CA ARG A 49 7.31 -0.70 -4.70
C ARG A 49 6.15 0.09 -5.31
N ALA A 50 5.69 -0.34 -6.48
CA ALA A 50 4.53 0.22 -7.15
C ALA A 50 3.96 -0.82 -8.13
N GLU A 51 2.64 -0.93 -8.18
CA GLU A 51 1.97 -1.77 -9.16
C GLU A 51 1.76 -1.04 -10.49
N SER A 52 1.60 -1.83 -11.55
CA SER A 52 1.18 -1.35 -12.86
C SER A 52 -0.11 -0.54 -12.78
N ASP A 53 -0.16 0.58 -13.50
CA ASP A 53 -1.34 1.44 -13.61
C ASP A 53 -2.43 0.85 -14.54
N LEU A 54 -2.24 -0.38 -15.04
CA LEU A 54 -3.15 -1.04 -15.99
C LEU A 54 -4.33 -1.78 -15.33
N ALA A 55 -4.59 -1.58 -14.05
CA ALA A 55 -5.79 -2.12 -13.41
C ALA A 55 -7.05 -1.64 -14.15
N PRO A 56 -8.01 -2.53 -14.48
CA PRO A 56 -9.19 -2.14 -15.28
C PRO A 56 -10.17 -1.28 -14.49
N PHE A 57 -10.29 -1.53 -13.20
CA PHE A 57 -11.18 -0.83 -12.28
C PHE A 57 -10.75 -1.07 -10.85
N LYS A 58 -10.80 -0.03 -10.03
CA LYS A 58 -10.63 -0.12 -8.57
C LYS A 58 -11.89 0.40 -7.88
N PRO A 59 -12.56 -0.40 -7.04
CA PRO A 59 -13.78 0.04 -6.35
C PRO A 59 -13.53 1.11 -5.29
N ARG A 60 -12.28 1.30 -4.84
CA ARG A 60 -11.86 2.32 -3.87
C ARG A 60 -10.57 2.98 -4.32
N CYS A 61 -10.27 4.13 -3.74
CA CYS A 61 -8.99 4.79 -3.93
C CYS A 61 -7.95 4.20 -2.95
N ASP A 62 -6.85 3.72 -3.50
CA ASP A 62 -5.69 3.28 -2.73
C ASP A 62 -4.90 4.48 -2.21
N VAL A 63 -4.55 4.47 -0.94
CA VAL A 63 -3.54 5.37 -0.36
C VAL A 63 -2.31 4.54 -0.05
N LEU A 64 -1.23 4.77 -0.78
CA LEU A 64 0.02 4.03 -0.68
C LEU A 64 1.14 4.96 -0.21
N VAL A 65 1.98 4.50 0.71
CA VAL A 65 3.13 5.28 1.18
C VAL A 65 4.39 4.44 1.13
N ARG A 66 5.40 4.95 0.44
CA ARG A 66 6.76 4.47 0.47
C ARG A 66 7.58 5.39 1.35
N ALA A 67 8.13 4.87 2.43
CA ALA A 67 8.80 5.68 3.45
C ALA A 67 9.88 4.91 4.19
N THR A 68 10.74 5.64 4.86
CA THR A 68 11.59 5.18 5.95
C THR A 68 11.10 5.87 7.23
N ALA A 69 10.85 5.07 8.27
CA ALA A 69 10.50 5.60 9.58
C ALA A 69 11.78 6.06 10.31
N TRP A 70 11.78 7.31 10.75
CA TRP A 70 12.91 7.95 11.43
C TRP A 70 12.62 8.10 12.91
N ALA A 71 13.61 7.80 13.73
CA ALA A 71 13.52 8.05 15.16
C ALA A 71 13.34 9.56 15.42
N PRO A 72 12.45 9.95 16.35
CA PRO A 72 12.30 11.36 16.69
C PRO A 72 13.56 11.89 17.39
N GLY A 73 13.98 13.09 17.03
CA GLY A 73 15.22 13.69 17.53
C GLY A 73 16.44 13.29 16.70
N GLU A 74 17.62 13.51 17.24
CA GLU A 74 18.90 13.30 16.54
C GLU A 74 19.55 11.95 16.91
N GLU A 75 19.10 11.30 17.99
CA GLU A 75 19.69 10.08 18.51
C GLU A 75 18.89 8.81 18.11
N PRO A 76 19.61 7.68 17.91
CA PRO A 76 18.96 6.40 17.68
C PRO A 76 18.06 6.00 18.85
N ALA A 77 16.88 5.47 18.55
CA ALA A 77 15.91 5.00 19.54
C ALA A 77 15.65 3.50 19.41
N GLU A 78 15.33 2.84 20.52
CA GLU A 78 14.93 1.43 20.50
C GLU A 78 13.53 1.23 19.91
N ARG A 79 12.62 2.20 20.17
CA ARG A 79 11.23 2.18 19.71
C ARG A 79 10.70 3.59 19.49
N TRP A 80 9.86 3.74 18.49
CA TRP A 80 9.10 4.97 18.23
C TRP A 80 7.84 4.66 17.43
N THR A 81 7.01 5.66 17.19
CA THR A 81 5.83 5.54 16.34
C THR A 81 6.00 6.30 15.04
N ALA A 82 5.42 5.78 13.97
CA ALA A 82 5.22 6.47 12.71
C ALA A 82 3.73 6.48 12.37
N ARG A 83 3.22 7.54 11.74
CA ARG A 83 1.78 7.69 11.50
C ARG A 83 1.49 8.24 10.12
N LEU A 84 0.48 7.68 9.47
CA LEU A 84 -0.17 8.19 8.28
C LEU A 84 -1.58 8.65 8.65
N ARG A 85 -1.93 9.90 8.30
CA ARG A 85 -3.30 10.38 8.38
C ARG A 85 -3.71 11.00 7.06
N VAL A 86 -4.91 10.65 6.59
CA VAL A 86 -5.54 11.26 5.42
C VAL A 86 -6.90 11.79 5.85
N THR A 87 -7.15 13.05 5.55
CA THR A 87 -8.43 13.69 5.82
C THR A 87 -9.03 14.23 4.53
N GLY A 88 -10.34 14.11 4.38
CA GLY A 88 -11.11 14.71 3.30
C GLY A 88 -12.05 15.79 3.82
N ARG A 89 -12.55 16.64 2.93
CA ARG A 89 -13.62 17.58 3.28
C ARG A 89 -14.90 16.80 3.59
N GLY A 90 -15.52 17.08 4.72
CA GLY A 90 -16.83 16.54 5.05
C GLY A 90 -17.93 17.13 4.16
N ALA A 91 -19.04 16.43 4.00
CA ALA A 91 -20.23 17.04 3.44
C ALA A 91 -20.69 18.20 4.33
N PRO A 92 -21.15 19.32 3.78
CA PRO A 92 -21.75 20.38 4.59
C PRO A 92 -22.93 19.79 5.41
N PRO A 93 -23.14 20.22 6.66
CA PRO A 93 -24.25 19.74 7.45
C PRO A 93 -25.58 20.11 6.75
N PRO A 94 -26.56 19.19 6.74
CA PRO A 94 -27.86 19.48 6.13
C PRO A 94 -28.52 20.67 6.85
N GLY A 95 -28.83 21.75 6.10
CA GLY A 95 -29.50 22.94 6.64
C GLY A 95 -28.57 24.00 7.25
N GLY A 96 -27.28 23.84 7.16
CA GLY A 96 -26.32 24.89 7.60
C GLY A 96 -26.31 26.06 6.61
N ASP A 97 -26.63 27.27 7.07
CA ASP A 97 -26.33 28.49 6.35
C ASP A 97 -24.85 28.49 5.98
N ALA A 98 -24.53 28.92 4.76
CA ALA A 98 -23.18 29.09 4.27
C ALA A 98 -22.47 30.27 4.99
N GLY A 99 -22.41 30.19 6.30
CA GLY A 99 -21.50 30.98 7.11
C GLY A 99 -20.08 30.53 6.75
N GLY A 100 -19.28 31.43 6.18
CA GLY A 100 -18.00 31.23 5.47
C GLY A 100 -16.87 30.45 6.18
N GLY A 101 -17.19 29.42 6.95
CA GLY A 101 -16.23 28.50 7.54
C GLY A 101 -15.97 27.29 6.61
N GLU A 102 -14.71 26.87 6.51
CA GLU A 102 -14.34 25.65 5.79
C GLU A 102 -15.03 24.43 6.46
N PRO A 103 -15.67 23.52 5.70
CA PRO A 103 -16.33 22.37 6.28
C PRO A 103 -15.34 21.50 7.07
N PRO A 104 -15.80 20.90 8.19
CA PRO A 104 -14.91 20.10 9.04
C PRO A 104 -14.32 18.93 8.26
N ARG A 105 -13.02 18.69 8.46
CA ARG A 105 -12.31 17.57 7.82
C ARG A 105 -12.64 16.27 8.55
N ARG A 106 -12.95 15.23 7.78
CA ARG A 106 -13.17 13.87 8.28
C ARG A 106 -11.90 13.04 8.05
N ALA A 107 -11.48 12.28 9.07
CA ALA A 107 -10.45 11.27 8.90
C ALA A 107 -10.93 10.14 8.00
N LEU A 108 -10.18 9.86 6.94
CA LEU A 108 -10.40 8.77 5.99
C LEU A 108 -9.42 7.62 6.24
N VAL A 109 -8.17 7.95 6.62
CA VAL A 109 -7.14 7.04 7.10
C VAL A 109 -6.54 7.65 8.35
N ASP A 110 -6.32 6.83 9.37
CA ASP A 110 -5.56 7.19 10.57
C ASP A 110 -4.84 5.93 11.07
N LYS A 111 -3.62 5.74 10.61
CA LYS A 111 -2.86 4.52 10.82
C LYS A 111 -1.53 4.84 11.51
N THR A 112 -1.34 4.21 12.67
CA THR A 112 -0.10 4.27 13.43
C THR A 112 0.65 2.94 13.29
N LEU A 113 1.94 3.02 13.09
CA LEU A 113 2.88 1.91 13.15
C LEU A 113 3.75 2.05 14.40
N GLU A 114 3.96 0.96 15.10
CA GLU A 114 5.04 0.81 16.05
C GLU A 114 6.30 0.38 15.30
N VAL A 115 7.38 1.11 15.51
CA VAL A 115 8.67 0.86 14.87
C VAL A 115 9.69 0.60 15.95
N CYS A 116 10.55 -0.39 15.73
CA CYS A 116 11.67 -0.67 16.62
C CYS A 116 12.93 -0.98 15.83
N GLY A 117 14.06 -0.79 16.48
CA GLY A 117 15.33 -1.18 15.91
C GLY A 117 15.47 -2.71 15.77
N PRO A 118 16.60 -3.22 15.24
CA PRO A 118 16.82 -4.64 15.05
C PRO A 118 16.62 -5.44 16.33
N ARG A 119 15.90 -6.57 16.23
CA ARG A 119 15.69 -7.52 17.32
C ARG A 119 15.49 -8.93 16.76
N TRP A 120 15.57 -9.91 17.64
CA TRP A 120 15.64 -11.30 17.24
C TRP A 120 14.78 -12.17 18.14
N PHE A 121 14.28 -13.27 17.59
CA PHE A 121 13.93 -14.44 18.36
C PHE A 121 15.20 -15.27 18.53
N GLU A 122 15.59 -15.58 19.75
CA GLU A 122 16.75 -16.40 20.08
C GLU A 122 16.31 -17.65 20.84
N ARG A 123 16.93 -18.77 20.51
CA ARG A 123 16.66 -20.04 21.15
C ARG A 123 17.49 -20.14 22.43
N ALA A 124 16.81 -20.14 23.57
CA ALA A 124 17.40 -20.36 24.88
C ALA A 124 17.08 -21.78 25.41
N ALA A 125 17.63 -22.16 26.57
CA ALA A 125 17.35 -23.44 27.19
C ALA A 125 15.85 -23.66 27.50
N GLU A 126 15.12 -22.58 27.79
CA GLU A 126 13.69 -22.58 28.14
C GLU A 126 12.76 -22.33 26.93
N GLY A 127 13.31 -22.33 25.70
CA GLY A 127 12.56 -22.07 24.47
C GLY A 127 12.97 -20.77 23.78
N TRP A 128 12.13 -20.29 22.87
CA TRP A 128 12.37 -19.08 22.12
C TRP A 128 12.13 -17.82 22.97
N GLN A 129 13.06 -16.87 22.89
CA GLN A 129 12.98 -15.58 23.58
C GLN A 129 13.11 -14.43 22.59
N LEU A 130 12.42 -13.31 22.86
CA LEU A 130 12.55 -12.09 22.09
C LEU A 130 13.60 -11.18 22.73
N THR A 131 14.62 -10.80 21.95
CA THR A 131 15.64 -9.85 22.42
C THR A 131 15.07 -8.44 22.59
N ARG A 132 15.78 -7.60 23.33
CA ARG A 132 15.54 -6.16 23.35
C ARG A 132 15.94 -5.57 21.99
N PRO A 133 15.18 -4.59 21.44
CA PRO A 133 15.60 -3.90 20.23
C PRO A 133 16.92 -3.16 20.42
N GLU A 134 17.79 -3.22 19.42
CA GLU A 134 18.97 -2.38 19.34
C GLU A 134 18.54 -0.96 18.91
N PRO A 135 19.15 0.12 19.45
CA PRO A 135 18.84 1.47 18.99
C PRO A 135 19.12 1.64 17.49
N ALA A 136 18.18 2.30 16.77
CA ALA A 136 18.33 2.60 15.36
C ALA A 136 17.85 4.02 15.05
N ALA A 137 18.53 4.70 14.13
CA ALA A 137 18.14 6.03 13.68
C ALA A 137 16.95 5.99 12.72
N SER A 138 16.80 4.89 11.98
CA SER A 138 15.70 4.71 11.03
C SER A 138 15.46 3.25 10.67
N VAL A 139 14.24 2.96 10.21
CA VAL A 139 13.83 1.64 9.71
C VAL A 139 13.01 1.83 8.43
N PRO A 140 13.41 1.24 7.29
CA PRO A 140 12.58 1.28 6.08
C PRO A 140 11.22 0.63 6.31
N VAL A 141 10.13 1.33 5.98
CA VAL A 141 8.76 0.79 6.09
C VAL A 141 8.49 -0.11 4.88
N ARG A 142 9.01 -1.32 4.97
CA ARG A 142 8.91 -2.38 3.95
C ARG A 142 8.30 -3.63 4.57
N TRP A 143 7.62 -4.43 3.75
CA TRP A 143 7.02 -5.68 4.20
C TRP A 143 8.05 -6.70 4.71
N GLU A 144 9.30 -6.62 4.27
CA GLU A 144 10.43 -7.43 4.77
C GLU A 144 10.75 -7.18 6.25
N ARG A 145 10.30 -6.04 6.79
CA ARG A 145 10.49 -5.67 8.21
C ARG A 145 9.26 -5.93 9.08
N ALA A 146 8.16 -6.39 8.45
CA ALA A 146 6.95 -6.77 9.14
C ALA A 146 6.88 -8.29 9.34
N PHE A 147 5.97 -8.72 10.20
CA PHE A 147 5.73 -10.16 10.43
C PHE A 147 5.38 -10.87 9.12
N GLY A 148 5.95 -12.06 8.93
CA GLY A 148 5.78 -12.90 7.77
C GLY A 148 7.04 -13.70 7.45
N GLY A 149 7.16 -14.19 6.22
CA GLY A 149 8.38 -14.84 5.76
C GLY A 149 8.17 -16.12 4.97
N ARG A 150 9.28 -16.80 4.74
CA ARG A 150 9.35 -18.06 3.98
C ARG A 150 10.23 -19.04 4.72
N SER A 151 9.74 -20.26 4.88
CA SER A 151 10.48 -21.41 5.38
C SER A 151 11.04 -22.21 4.20
N LEU A 152 12.37 -22.20 4.04
CA LEU A 152 13.02 -22.88 2.93
C LEU A 152 14.13 -23.79 3.46
N VAL A 153 14.01 -25.11 3.24
CA VAL A 153 15.02 -26.12 3.56
C VAL A 153 15.49 -26.81 2.29
N ARG A 154 16.79 -26.75 2.03
CA ARG A 154 17.45 -27.42 0.89
C ARG A 154 18.40 -28.50 1.38
N ALA A 155 18.24 -29.74 0.90
CA ALA A 155 19.13 -30.84 1.25
C ALA A 155 20.51 -30.73 0.63
N ALA A 156 20.61 -30.23 -0.61
CA ALA A 156 21.87 -30.07 -1.34
C ALA A 156 21.72 -29.02 -2.46
N PRO A 157 22.85 -28.42 -2.91
CA PRO A 157 22.83 -27.52 -4.07
C PRO A 157 22.26 -28.20 -5.33
N GLY A 158 21.37 -27.51 -6.04
CA GLY A 158 20.77 -27.97 -7.29
C GLY A 158 19.64 -29.00 -7.13
N ARG A 159 19.28 -29.42 -5.94
CA ARG A 159 18.10 -30.27 -5.68
C ARG A 159 16.88 -29.41 -5.33
N ALA A 160 15.70 -29.98 -5.57
CA ALA A 160 14.44 -29.40 -5.12
C ALA A 160 14.47 -29.18 -3.59
N PRO A 161 13.80 -28.12 -3.07
CA PRO A 161 13.69 -27.90 -1.65
C PRO A 161 12.92 -29.06 -0.99
N LEU A 162 13.32 -29.45 0.20
CA LEU A 162 12.60 -30.42 1.04
C LEU A 162 11.34 -29.78 1.65
N LEU A 163 11.45 -28.50 2.01
CA LEU A 163 10.37 -27.68 2.52
C LEU A 163 10.48 -26.31 1.87
N ASP A 164 9.37 -25.78 1.38
CA ASP A 164 9.28 -24.44 0.80
C ASP A 164 7.87 -23.87 1.05
N GLU A 165 7.67 -23.33 2.23
CA GLU A 165 6.40 -22.80 2.69
C GLU A 165 6.49 -21.30 2.93
N VAL A 166 5.42 -20.58 2.66
CA VAL A 166 5.36 -19.12 2.78
C VAL A 166 4.21 -18.69 3.67
N CYS A 167 4.43 -17.62 4.41
CA CYS A 167 3.36 -16.90 5.09
C CYS A 167 2.53 -16.14 4.05
N PHE A 168 1.37 -16.63 3.68
CA PHE A 168 0.55 -16.06 2.60
C PHE A 168 0.11 -14.62 2.84
N THR A 169 0.08 -14.16 4.09
CA THR A 169 -0.26 -12.76 4.41
C THR A 169 0.91 -11.80 4.14
N ASN A 170 2.15 -12.29 4.22
CA ASN A 170 3.37 -11.54 3.90
C ASN A 170 4.55 -12.50 3.61
N PRO A 171 4.67 -13.01 2.39
CA PRO A 171 5.72 -13.98 2.03
C PRO A 171 7.16 -13.45 2.14
N VAL A 172 7.34 -12.12 2.12
CA VAL A 172 8.68 -11.48 2.17
C VAL A 172 9.07 -11.01 3.56
N GLY A 173 8.18 -11.16 4.54
CA GLY A 173 8.39 -10.71 5.91
C GLY A 173 9.41 -11.50 6.72
N CYS A 174 9.42 -11.29 8.01
CA CYS A 174 10.32 -11.96 8.95
C CYS A 174 9.58 -12.44 10.21
N GLY A 175 10.21 -13.35 10.94
CA GLY A 175 9.66 -13.87 12.20
C GLY A 175 8.72 -15.07 12.07
N TRP A 176 8.30 -15.40 10.86
CA TRP A 176 7.52 -16.61 10.59
C TRP A 176 8.43 -17.77 10.18
N MET A 177 8.11 -18.94 10.67
CA MET A 177 8.75 -20.19 10.28
C MET A 177 7.70 -21.32 10.35
N GLU A 178 7.64 -22.15 9.34
CA GLU A 178 6.73 -23.28 9.30
C GLU A 178 7.11 -24.31 10.41
N ALA A 179 6.11 -24.90 11.08
CA ALA A 179 6.33 -25.76 12.26
C ALA A 179 7.23 -27.00 11.97
N ARG A 180 7.16 -27.57 10.76
CA ARG A 180 7.98 -28.72 10.34
C ARG A 180 9.41 -28.35 9.97
N THR A 181 9.78 -27.06 9.98
CA THR A 181 11.11 -26.62 9.52
C THR A 181 12.23 -27.27 10.34
N LEU A 182 12.06 -27.35 11.66
CA LEU A 182 13.08 -27.97 12.54
C LEU A 182 13.27 -29.46 12.23
N ASP A 183 12.20 -30.18 11.97
CA ASP A 183 12.25 -31.60 11.59
C ASP A 183 12.91 -31.78 10.22
N ALA A 184 12.52 -30.98 9.23
CA ALA A 184 13.11 -31.01 7.89
C ALA A 184 14.61 -30.66 7.91
N LEU A 185 15.03 -29.72 8.74
CA LEU A 185 16.45 -29.39 8.93
C LEU A 185 17.22 -30.56 9.54
N ARG A 186 16.66 -31.17 10.61
CA ARG A 186 17.26 -32.35 11.25
C ARG A 186 17.41 -33.52 10.27
N ASP A 187 16.35 -33.83 9.50
CA ASP A 187 16.33 -34.91 8.52
C ASP A 187 17.30 -34.65 7.35
N ALA A 188 17.51 -33.37 7.02
CA ALA A 188 18.51 -32.93 6.05
C ALA A 188 19.96 -32.91 6.60
N GLY A 189 20.15 -33.20 7.89
CA GLY A 189 21.45 -33.05 8.56
C GLY A 189 21.94 -31.60 8.66
N ALA A 190 21.04 -30.62 8.56
CA ALA A 190 21.35 -29.21 8.64
C ALA A 190 21.15 -28.67 10.08
N PRO A 191 21.95 -27.69 10.53
CA PRO A 191 21.79 -27.12 11.85
C PRO A 191 20.45 -26.38 11.97
N ALA A 192 19.76 -26.61 13.09
CA ALA A 192 18.57 -25.80 13.41
C ALA A 192 18.95 -24.35 13.67
N PRO A 193 18.16 -23.37 13.24
CA PRO A 193 18.44 -21.98 13.55
C PRO A 193 18.29 -21.74 15.06
N ASP A 194 19.24 -21.04 15.64
CA ASP A 194 19.22 -20.57 17.02
C ASP A 194 18.81 -19.09 17.13
N ARG A 195 18.74 -18.40 15.99
CA ARG A 195 18.39 -16.99 15.88
C ARG A 195 17.56 -16.71 14.62
N VAL A 196 16.42 -16.03 14.77
CA VAL A 196 15.52 -15.63 13.68
C VAL A 196 15.21 -14.13 13.82
N ALA A 197 15.27 -13.38 12.70
CA ALA A 197 14.93 -11.97 12.72
C ALA A 197 13.47 -11.77 13.16
N ALA A 198 13.25 -10.86 14.11
CA ALA A 198 11.91 -10.51 14.56
C ALA A 198 11.41 -9.22 13.87
N PRO A 199 10.09 -9.03 13.73
CA PRO A 199 9.51 -7.85 13.09
C PRO A 199 9.97 -6.56 13.75
N GLN A 200 10.29 -5.56 12.91
CA GLN A 200 10.63 -4.21 13.33
C GLN A 200 9.46 -3.24 13.16
N ILE A 201 8.46 -3.62 12.34
CA ILE A 201 7.26 -2.82 12.04
C ILE A 201 6.05 -3.63 12.46
N GLU A 202 5.25 -3.04 13.34
CA GLU A 202 4.11 -3.71 13.96
C GLU A 202 2.90 -2.78 14.02
N ARG A 203 1.74 -3.37 14.19
CA ARG A 203 0.53 -2.63 14.59
C ARG A 203 0.52 -2.45 16.11
N PRO A 204 0.00 -1.32 16.63
CA PRO A 204 -0.11 -1.10 18.07
C PRO A 204 -0.92 -2.18 18.81
N ASP A 205 -1.92 -2.75 18.11
CA ASP A 205 -2.83 -3.78 18.63
C ASP A 205 -2.34 -5.23 18.38
N SER A 206 -1.21 -5.40 17.67
CA SER A 206 -0.66 -6.72 17.30
C SER A 206 0.86 -6.73 17.42
N ARG A 207 1.35 -6.39 18.61
CA ARG A 207 2.79 -6.34 18.90
C ARG A 207 3.33 -7.71 19.27
N VAL A 208 4.52 -8.01 18.77
CA VAL A 208 5.31 -9.15 19.25
C VAL A 208 5.91 -8.81 20.61
N THR A 209 5.43 -9.47 21.64
CA THR A 209 5.88 -9.31 23.03
C THR A 209 6.59 -10.59 23.50
N ARG A 210 7.37 -10.49 24.57
CA ARG A 210 8.00 -11.67 25.20
C ARG A 210 6.97 -12.72 25.62
N LEU A 211 5.83 -12.29 26.16
CA LEU A 211 4.74 -13.19 26.57
C LEU A 211 4.11 -13.87 25.35
N ALA A 212 3.83 -13.12 24.28
CA ALA A 212 3.28 -13.67 23.05
C ALA A 212 4.24 -14.69 22.40
N VAL A 213 5.55 -14.45 22.44
CA VAL A 213 6.56 -15.40 21.94
C VAL A 213 6.62 -16.67 22.76
N ALA A 214 6.45 -16.61 24.07
CA ALA A 214 6.39 -17.79 24.92
C ALA A 214 5.19 -18.68 24.61
N SER A 215 4.03 -18.07 24.24
CA SER A 215 2.81 -18.78 23.85
C SER A 215 2.78 -19.19 22.38
N HIS A 216 3.41 -18.38 21.52
CA HIS A 216 3.42 -18.53 20.07
C HIS A 216 4.87 -18.37 19.56
N PRO A 217 5.66 -19.45 19.59
CA PRO A 217 7.04 -19.42 19.10
C PRO A 217 7.06 -19.00 17.61
N PRO A 218 8.22 -18.55 17.08
CA PRO A 218 8.35 -18.04 15.72
C PRO A 218 8.24 -19.15 14.65
N HIS A 219 7.21 -19.98 14.73
CA HIS A 219 6.85 -20.98 13.74
C HIS A 219 5.32 -20.95 13.57
N ALA A 220 4.88 -21.12 12.35
CA ALA A 220 3.47 -21.16 12.02
C ALA A 220 2.99 -22.58 11.78
N VAL A 221 1.73 -22.70 11.66
CA VAL A 221 0.98 -23.91 11.39
C VAL A 221 1.04 -24.24 9.89
N GLU A 222 0.73 -25.45 9.54
CA GLU A 222 0.78 -25.99 8.17
C GLU A 222 0.00 -25.16 7.15
N ALA A 223 0.55 -25.01 5.94
CA ALA A 223 0.02 -24.19 4.86
C ALA A 223 -1.46 -24.40 4.51
N PRO A 224 -2.04 -25.63 4.51
CA PRO A 224 -3.45 -25.86 4.24
C PRO A 224 -4.41 -25.20 5.25
N GLN A 225 -3.94 -24.88 6.44
CA GLN A 225 -4.74 -24.30 7.52
C GLN A 225 -4.60 -22.77 7.59
N MET A 226 -3.79 -22.17 6.72
CA MET A 226 -3.45 -20.72 6.78
C MET A 226 -4.65 -19.80 6.67
N ALA A 227 -5.71 -20.17 5.95
CA ALA A 227 -6.92 -19.36 5.84
C ALA A 227 -7.69 -19.28 7.17
N GLU A 228 -7.66 -20.35 7.97
CA GLU A 228 -8.31 -20.42 9.28
C GLU A 228 -7.44 -19.81 10.36
N ILE A 229 -6.12 -19.94 10.24
CA ILE A 229 -5.15 -19.50 11.26
C ILE A 229 -4.80 -18.03 11.17
N ALA A 230 -4.91 -17.41 10.00
CA ALA A 230 -4.72 -15.97 9.87
C ALA A 230 -5.69 -15.15 10.76
N ALA A 231 -6.83 -15.75 11.17
CA ALA A 231 -7.77 -15.15 12.11
C ALA A 231 -7.32 -15.28 13.58
N ASP A 232 -6.58 -16.34 13.92
CA ASP A 232 -6.23 -16.68 15.31
C ASP A 232 -4.76 -16.40 15.65
N TYR A 233 -3.90 -16.12 14.63
CA TYR A 233 -2.50 -15.84 14.88
C TYR A 233 -2.32 -14.39 15.39
N PRO A 234 -1.67 -14.18 16.54
CA PRO A 234 -1.65 -12.88 17.21
C PRO A 234 -0.81 -11.81 16.49
N PHE A 235 -0.04 -12.21 15.46
CA PHE A 235 0.83 -11.30 14.74
C PHE A 235 0.33 -11.07 13.33
N ALA A 236 -0.16 -9.87 13.06
CA ALA A 236 -0.55 -9.44 11.73
C ALA A 236 0.57 -8.62 11.06
N PRO A 237 0.83 -8.81 9.76
CA PRO A 237 1.77 -7.94 9.06
C PRO A 237 1.28 -6.50 9.07
N ALA A 238 2.22 -5.56 9.19
CA ALA A 238 1.94 -4.12 9.19
C ALA A 238 2.78 -3.42 8.11
N GLY A 239 2.19 -2.48 7.40
CA GLY A 239 2.88 -1.73 6.35
C GLY A 239 2.00 -0.63 5.77
N LEU A 240 2.60 0.21 4.92
CA LEU A 240 1.94 1.34 4.25
C LEU A 240 1.97 1.22 2.72
N GLY A 241 2.73 0.27 2.20
CA GLY A 241 2.92 0.05 0.76
C GLY A 241 1.99 -1.00 0.16
N CYS A 242 2.22 -1.36 -1.10
CA CYS A 242 1.43 -2.33 -1.83
C CYS A 242 1.43 -3.71 -1.18
N VAL A 243 0.25 -4.28 -0.99
CA VAL A 243 0.05 -5.69 -0.68
C VAL A 243 0.15 -6.48 -1.98
N GLY A 244 1.01 -7.49 -2.05
CA GLY A 244 1.21 -8.27 -3.26
C GLY A 244 -0.07 -8.98 -3.75
N ARG A 245 -0.23 -9.14 -5.07
CA ARG A 245 -1.42 -9.77 -5.68
C ARG A 245 -1.62 -11.23 -5.26
N ALA A 246 -0.52 -11.93 -5.00
CA ALA A 246 -0.53 -13.31 -4.55
C ALA A 246 -0.64 -13.46 -3.03
N TRP A 247 -0.78 -12.37 -2.28
CA TRP A 247 -0.88 -12.39 -0.82
C TRP A 247 -2.33 -12.37 -0.37
N THR A 248 -2.61 -13.02 0.75
CA THR A 248 -3.90 -12.88 1.45
C THR A 248 -4.00 -11.46 2.07
N PRO A 249 -5.13 -10.75 2.03
CA PRO A 249 -6.43 -11.25 1.52
C PRO A 249 -6.66 -11.04 0.01
N ARG A 250 -5.76 -10.39 -0.72
CA ARG A 250 -5.97 -10.07 -2.15
C ARG A 250 -6.15 -11.32 -3.01
N LEU A 251 -5.33 -12.36 -2.81
CA LEU A 251 -5.43 -13.60 -3.57
C LEU A 251 -6.84 -14.21 -3.49
N GLN A 252 -7.48 -14.15 -2.32
CA GLN A 252 -8.83 -14.66 -2.14
C GLN A 252 -9.89 -13.92 -2.97
N ARG A 253 -9.61 -12.68 -3.39
CA ARG A 253 -10.48 -11.85 -4.22
C ARG A 253 -10.33 -12.15 -5.72
N ALA A 254 -9.34 -12.96 -6.10
CA ALA A 254 -9.11 -13.35 -7.50
C ALA A 254 -10.20 -14.30 -8.04
N GLY A 255 -10.99 -14.93 -7.16
CA GLY A 255 -12.00 -15.90 -7.51
C GLY A 255 -11.42 -17.31 -7.74
N THR A 256 -12.29 -18.26 -8.06
CA THR A 256 -11.98 -19.68 -8.17
C THR A 256 -11.79 -20.10 -9.63
N TYR A 257 -10.58 -20.56 -9.96
CA TYR A 257 -10.19 -21.04 -11.30
C TYR A 257 -10.11 -22.57 -11.32
N GLY A 258 -11.23 -23.24 -11.14
CA GLY A 258 -11.34 -24.70 -11.18
C GLY A 258 -11.91 -25.24 -12.49
N GLU A 259 -12.22 -26.55 -12.53
CA GLU A 259 -12.80 -27.22 -13.71
C GLU A 259 -14.12 -26.59 -14.16
N ALA A 260 -14.98 -26.20 -13.23
CA ALA A 260 -16.25 -25.54 -13.55
C ALA A 260 -16.03 -24.19 -14.26
N TRP A 261 -15.01 -23.41 -13.87
CA TRP A 261 -14.65 -22.20 -14.58
C TRP A 261 -14.13 -22.49 -15.99
N VAL A 262 -13.24 -23.50 -16.15
CA VAL A 262 -12.73 -23.91 -17.46
C VAL A 262 -13.87 -24.32 -18.39
N ALA A 263 -14.82 -25.12 -17.89
CA ALA A 263 -15.92 -25.66 -18.69
C ALA A 263 -16.99 -24.64 -19.08
N GLY A 264 -17.26 -23.65 -18.21
CA GLY A 264 -18.43 -22.79 -18.39
C GLY A 264 -18.17 -21.28 -18.43
N ARG A 265 -16.99 -20.81 -18.03
CA ARG A 265 -16.73 -19.39 -17.86
C ARG A 265 -15.52 -18.86 -18.63
N HIS A 266 -14.50 -19.69 -18.84
CA HIS A 266 -13.29 -19.28 -19.59
C HIS A 266 -13.65 -18.67 -20.97
N PRO A 267 -13.05 -17.54 -21.41
CA PRO A 267 -11.91 -16.82 -20.81
C PRO A 267 -12.30 -15.64 -19.89
N PHE A 268 -13.54 -15.56 -19.45
CA PHE A 268 -14.01 -14.49 -18.57
C PHE A 268 -13.54 -14.69 -17.13
N LEU A 269 -13.65 -13.63 -16.31
CA LEU A 269 -13.37 -13.71 -14.88
C LEU A 269 -14.32 -14.70 -14.20
N PRO A 270 -13.89 -15.41 -13.14
CA PRO A 270 -14.78 -16.24 -12.32
C PRO A 270 -15.99 -15.47 -11.80
N ASP A 271 -17.09 -16.15 -11.53
CA ASP A 271 -18.31 -15.52 -11.03
C ASP A 271 -18.13 -14.93 -9.61
N ASP A 272 -17.24 -15.50 -8.82
CA ASP A 272 -16.83 -15.07 -7.49
C ASP A 272 -15.67 -14.08 -7.48
N PHE A 273 -15.21 -13.58 -8.66
CA PHE A 273 -14.18 -12.56 -8.75
C PHE A 273 -14.65 -11.24 -8.12
N SER A 274 -13.85 -10.70 -7.20
CA SER A 274 -14.08 -9.37 -6.64
C SER A 274 -13.14 -8.33 -7.25
N PHE A 275 -13.69 -7.23 -7.76
CA PHE A 275 -12.88 -6.12 -8.27
C PHE A 275 -11.98 -5.47 -7.20
N ALA A 276 -12.25 -5.69 -5.90
CA ALA A 276 -11.34 -5.30 -4.83
C ALA A 276 -9.96 -5.98 -4.92
N TYR A 277 -9.81 -7.04 -5.73
CA TYR A 277 -8.51 -7.61 -6.11
C TYR A 277 -7.55 -6.57 -6.70
N TRP A 278 -8.05 -5.56 -7.38
CA TRP A 278 -7.24 -4.52 -8.01
C TRP A 278 -6.81 -3.40 -7.05
N ASN A 279 -7.41 -3.32 -5.86
CA ASN A 279 -6.90 -2.42 -4.83
C ASN A 279 -5.60 -3.01 -4.24
N ALA A 280 -4.54 -2.20 -4.25
CA ALA A 280 -3.20 -2.58 -3.82
C ALA A 280 -2.89 -2.17 -2.38
N ALA A 281 -3.56 -1.17 -1.85
CA ALA A 281 -3.36 -0.73 -0.48
C ALA A 281 -3.91 -1.74 0.54
N PRO A 282 -3.35 -1.80 1.75
CA PRO A 282 -4.03 -2.44 2.89
C PRO A 282 -5.46 -1.94 3.03
N ASP A 283 -6.38 -2.78 3.50
CA ASP A 283 -7.82 -2.45 3.55
C ASP A 283 -8.13 -1.18 4.35
N ASP A 284 -7.35 -0.92 5.40
CA ASP A 284 -7.44 0.29 6.24
C ASP A 284 -6.87 1.57 5.58
N GLN A 285 -6.29 1.44 4.38
CA GLN A 285 -5.79 2.55 3.54
C GLN A 285 -6.58 2.68 2.23
N GLN A 286 -7.68 1.96 2.06
CA GLN A 286 -8.59 2.08 0.93
C GLN A 286 -9.74 3.02 1.29
N ILE A 287 -9.79 4.19 0.66
CA ILE A 287 -10.79 5.22 0.91
C ILE A 287 -11.86 5.26 -0.21
N PRO A 288 -13.05 5.80 0.02
CA PRO A 288 -13.95 6.15 -1.08
C PRO A 288 -13.25 7.05 -2.08
N HIS A 289 -13.62 6.97 -3.37
CA HIS A 289 -13.04 7.88 -4.37
C HIS A 289 -13.25 9.33 -3.93
N PRO A 290 -12.18 10.09 -3.69
CA PRO A 290 -12.30 11.46 -3.22
C PRO A 290 -12.56 12.41 -4.41
N ASP A 291 -13.39 13.42 -4.19
CA ASP A 291 -13.60 14.46 -5.20
C ASP A 291 -12.42 15.43 -5.19
N VAL A 292 -12.24 16.20 -4.12
CA VAL A 292 -11.16 17.19 -3.95
C VAL A 292 -10.83 17.40 -2.46
N GLY A 293 -9.70 18.07 -2.19
CA GLY A 293 -9.38 18.56 -0.85
C GLY A 293 -8.88 17.50 0.12
N LEU A 294 -8.20 16.46 -0.39
CA LEU A 294 -7.46 15.55 0.47
C LEU A 294 -6.26 16.25 1.09
N ARG A 295 -6.09 16.07 2.40
CA ARG A 295 -4.90 16.42 3.14
C ARG A 295 -4.23 15.16 3.65
N VAL A 296 -2.95 15.06 3.44
CA VAL A 296 -2.10 13.94 3.87
C VAL A 296 -1.11 14.45 4.89
N GLU A 297 -0.95 13.70 5.96
CA GLU A 297 -0.02 13.99 7.04
C GLU A 297 0.79 12.73 7.36
N LEU A 298 2.09 12.88 7.40
CA LEU A 298 3.07 11.83 7.70
C LEU A 298 3.87 12.28 8.94
N TRP A 299 3.95 11.44 9.96
CA TRP A 299 4.80 11.69 11.13
C TRP A 299 5.89 10.63 11.21
N ASN A 300 7.13 11.09 11.34
CA ASN A 300 8.33 10.27 11.42
C ASN A 300 8.50 9.33 10.20
N LEU A 301 7.97 9.70 9.04
CA LEU A 301 8.00 8.93 7.79
C LEU A 301 8.82 9.61 6.68
N ALA A 302 9.45 10.73 6.96
CA ALA A 302 10.37 11.41 6.05
C ALA A 302 11.67 11.73 6.78
N ARG A 303 12.76 11.89 6.02
CA ARG A 303 14.07 12.28 6.57
C ARG A 303 13.93 13.58 7.39
N PRO A 304 14.54 13.69 8.57
CA PRO A 304 14.41 14.88 9.43
C PRO A 304 14.66 16.21 8.72
N GLY A 305 15.67 16.28 7.84
CA GLY A 305 15.95 17.50 7.06
C GLY A 305 14.91 17.84 5.98
N LEU A 306 13.93 16.96 5.72
CA LEU A 306 12.82 17.17 4.79
C LEU A 306 11.48 17.31 5.52
N ALA A 307 11.44 17.13 6.83
CA ALA A 307 10.25 17.24 7.66
C ALA A 307 10.33 18.47 8.58
N CYS A 308 9.19 19.00 8.96
CA CYS A 308 9.08 20.04 9.98
C CYS A 308 8.65 19.37 11.29
N ASP A 309 9.51 19.32 12.29
CA ASP A 309 9.29 18.64 13.57
C ASP A 309 8.82 17.18 13.39
N GLY A 310 9.47 16.45 12.49
CA GLY A 310 9.11 15.06 12.16
C GLY A 310 7.84 14.92 11.32
N ARG A 311 7.22 16.01 10.89
CA ARG A 311 5.95 16.04 10.16
C ARG A 311 6.10 16.54 8.74
N VAL A 312 5.50 15.83 7.79
CA VAL A 312 5.21 16.29 6.43
C VAL A 312 3.69 16.36 6.27
N ALA A 313 3.16 17.52 5.95
CA ALA A 313 1.74 17.73 5.73
C ALA A 313 1.50 18.55 4.46
N PHE A 314 0.61 18.07 3.59
CA PHE A 314 0.28 18.75 2.35
C PHE A 314 -1.18 18.52 1.96
N GLU A 315 -1.70 19.39 1.10
CA GLU A 315 -2.99 19.23 0.45
C GLU A 315 -2.81 18.91 -1.03
N LEU A 316 -3.62 17.99 -1.54
CA LEU A 316 -3.66 17.74 -2.98
C LEU A 316 -4.28 18.96 -3.69
N PRO A 317 -3.65 19.44 -4.77
CA PRO A 317 -4.23 20.48 -5.59
C PRO A 317 -5.59 20.05 -6.16
N PRO A 318 -6.54 21.00 -6.34
CA PRO A 318 -7.87 20.70 -6.87
C PRO A 318 -7.87 20.49 -8.39
N HIS A 319 -6.85 19.84 -8.91
CA HIS A 319 -6.74 19.50 -10.31
C HIS A 319 -7.80 18.47 -10.71
N ARG A 320 -8.30 18.56 -11.94
CA ARG A 320 -9.37 17.70 -12.46
C ARG A 320 -8.87 16.87 -13.62
N ALA A 321 -9.07 15.56 -13.53
CA ALA A 321 -8.85 14.63 -14.62
C ALA A 321 -10.20 14.19 -15.19
N PHE A 322 -10.32 14.13 -16.49
CA PHE A 322 -11.51 13.60 -17.16
C PHE A 322 -11.17 13.07 -18.56
N ALA A 323 -12.03 12.22 -19.09
CA ALA A 323 -11.93 11.78 -20.46
C ALA A 323 -12.95 12.52 -21.32
N MET A 324 -12.55 12.97 -22.49
CA MET A 324 -13.48 13.38 -23.53
C MET A 324 -13.80 12.15 -24.37
N ALA A 325 -15.02 11.62 -24.25
CA ALA A 325 -15.49 10.48 -25.02
C ALA A 325 -16.38 10.91 -26.17
N TRP A 326 -16.18 10.36 -27.36
CA TRP A 326 -17.08 10.62 -28.51
C TRP A 326 -18.15 9.54 -28.54
N ILE A 327 -19.37 9.93 -28.15
CA ILE A 327 -20.57 9.09 -28.11
C ILE A 327 -21.52 9.58 -29.18
N ALA A 328 -21.89 8.74 -30.14
CA ALA A 328 -22.70 9.11 -31.31
C ALA A 328 -22.17 10.37 -32.06
N GLY A 329 -20.85 10.53 -32.10
CA GLY A 329 -20.20 11.68 -32.76
C GLY A 329 -20.12 12.96 -31.93
N LEU A 330 -20.71 13.00 -30.75
CA LEU A 330 -20.67 14.16 -29.85
C LEU A 330 -19.61 13.97 -28.74
N PRO A 331 -18.83 15.02 -28.41
CA PRO A 331 -17.90 14.99 -27.32
C PRO A 331 -18.62 15.08 -25.97
N VAL A 332 -18.46 14.08 -25.13
CA VAL A 332 -19.06 13.99 -23.79
C VAL A 332 -17.93 13.92 -22.74
N PRO A 333 -17.88 14.86 -21.79
CA PRO A 333 -16.91 14.78 -20.69
C PRO A 333 -17.33 13.68 -19.71
N VAL A 334 -16.40 12.77 -19.41
CA VAL A 334 -16.56 11.69 -18.45
C VAL A 334 -15.60 11.94 -17.29
N PRO A 335 -16.09 12.19 -16.09
CA PRO A 335 -15.22 12.37 -14.92
C PRO A 335 -14.31 11.15 -14.72
N ALA A 336 -13.06 11.38 -14.36
CA ALA A 336 -12.15 10.34 -13.94
C ALA A 336 -12.04 10.35 -12.41
N ALA A 337 -12.27 9.20 -11.80
CA ALA A 337 -12.14 9.04 -10.36
C ALA A 337 -10.66 8.91 -9.99
N LEU A 338 -10.21 9.60 -8.94
CA LEU A 338 -8.91 9.35 -8.31
C LEU A 338 -8.99 7.99 -7.63
N ASP A 339 -8.24 7.02 -8.12
CA ASP A 339 -8.26 5.65 -7.58
C ASP A 339 -6.92 5.18 -6.98
N THR A 340 -5.87 5.97 -7.14
CA THR A 340 -4.58 5.70 -6.51
C THR A 340 -3.88 7.00 -6.16
N LEU A 341 -3.61 7.18 -4.88
CA LEU A 341 -2.74 8.20 -4.32
C LEU A 341 -1.51 7.50 -3.75
N SER A 342 -0.35 7.76 -4.31
CA SER A 342 0.92 7.21 -3.82
C SER A 342 1.86 8.32 -3.40
N VAL A 343 2.40 8.22 -2.18
CA VAL A 343 3.37 9.16 -1.61
C VAL A 343 4.70 8.45 -1.44
N ASP A 344 5.71 8.88 -2.17
CA ASP A 344 7.09 8.48 -1.94
C ASP A 344 7.78 9.55 -1.07
N ALA A 345 7.81 9.30 0.23
CA ALA A 345 8.41 10.21 1.20
C ALA A 345 9.95 10.21 1.14
N GLU A 346 10.56 9.23 0.48
CA GLU A 346 12.03 9.18 0.30
C GLU A 346 12.47 10.14 -0.81
N SER A 347 11.68 10.28 -1.87
CA SER A 347 11.93 11.22 -2.98
C SER A 347 11.11 12.50 -2.91
N MET A 348 10.22 12.62 -1.92
CA MET A 348 9.27 13.74 -1.77
C MET A 348 8.40 13.93 -3.02
N VAL A 349 7.87 12.83 -3.55
CA VAL A 349 7.02 12.82 -4.75
C VAL A 349 5.67 12.19 -4.42
N VAL A 350 4.61 12.85 -4.88
CA VAL A 350 3.23 12.34 -4.82
C VAL A 350 2.78 12.02 -6.23
N THR A 351 2.20 10.85 -6.43
CA THR A 351 1.58 10.47 -7.71
C THR A 351 0.11 10.19 -7.53
N CYS A 352 -0.69 10.66 -8.48
CA CYS A 352 -2.12 10.46 -8.52
C CYS A 352 -2.48 9.75 -9.83
N VAL A 353 -3.30 8.69 -9.75
CA VAL A 353 -3.85 8.00 -10.92
C VAL A 353 -5.36 8.14 -10.89
N TRP A 354 -5.90 8.64 -12.00
CA TRP A 354 -7.35 8.74 -12.23
C TRP A 354 -7.78 7.79 -13.33
N ARG A 355 -8.98 7.22 -13.20
CA ARG A 355 -9.60 6.39 -14.24
C ARG A 355 -10.97 6.87 -14.63
N ALA A 356 -11.19 6.94 -15.94
CA ALA A 356 -12.50 7.16 -16.55
C ALA A 356 -12.99 5.85 -17.17
N LEU A 357 -14.23 5.48 -16.85
CA LEU A 357 -14.89 4.29 -17.39
C LEU A 357 -16.07 4.70 -18.26
N VAL A 358 -16.19 4.08 -19.42
CA VAL A 358 -17.32 4.26 -20.30
C VAL A 358 -17.84 2.90 -20.71
N ALA A 359 -19.14 2.69 -20.62
CA ALA A 359 -19.78 1.44 -21.01
C ALA A 359 -19.57 1.16 -22.51
N ARG A 360 -19.14 -0.05 -22.86
CA ARG A 360 -18.89 -0.46 -24.24
C ARG A 360 -20.15 -0.34 -25.11
N ALA A 361 -21.32 -0.57 -24.52
CA ALA A 361 -22.62 -0.44 -25.19
C ALA A 361 -22.90 0.95 -25.78
N LEU A 362 -22.23 2.00 -25.29
CA LEU A 362 -22.36 3.36 -25.81
C LEU A 362 -21.60 3.59 -27.13
N GLY A 363 -20.95 2.58 -27.70
CA GLY A 363 -20.30 2.65 -29.00
C GLY A 363 -19.17 3.68 -29.09
N VAL A 364 -18.48 3.94 -27.98
CA VAL A 364 -17.38 4.92 -27.92
C VAL A 364 -16.24 4.48 -28.85
N ARG A 365 -15.91 5.32 -29.82
CA ARG A 365 -14.83 5.08 -30.80
C ARG A 365 -13.53 5.82 -30.47
N ARG A 366 -13.61 6.90 -29.68
CA ARG A 366 -12.48 7.76 -29.33
C ARG A 366 -12.64 8.23 -27.90
N MET A 367 -11.55 8.22 -27.14
CA MET A 367 -11.43 8.86 -25.84
C MET A 367 -10.12 9.63 -25.80
N GLU A 368 -10.15 10.85 -25.28
CA GLU A 368 -8.97 11.67 -25.04
C GLU A 368 -8.85 11.98 -23.57
N ALA A 369 -7.63 11.87 -23.03
CA ALA A 369 -7.33 12.32 -21.69
C ALA A 369 -7.30 13.84 -21.63
N ARG A 370 -7.87 14.39 -20.59
CA ARG A 370 -7.85 15.83 -20.27
C ARG A 370 -7.43 16.00 -18.80
N PHE A 371 -6.49 16.88 -18.59
CA PHE A 371 -6.04 17.29 -17.28
C PHE A 371 -6.13 18.80 -17.16
N GLU A 372 -6.87 19.28 -16.17
CA GLU A 372 -7.15 20.70 -15.98
C GLU A 372 -6.62 21.15 -14.60
N VAL A 373 -5.70 22.09 -14.63
CA VAL A 373 -5.08 22.64 -13.42
C VAL A 373 -5.92 23.75 -12.79
N ASP A 374 -6.70 24.46 -13.61
CA ASP A 374 -7.65 25.47 -13.11
C ASP A 374 -8.99 24.79 -12.75
N PRO A 375 -9.36 24.73 -11.45
CA PRO A 375 -10.60 24.09 -11.03
C PRO A 375 -11.87 24.81 -11.57
N ARG A 376 -11.75 26.04 -12.06
CA ARG A 376 -12.86 26.85 -12.61
C ARG A 376 -12.95 26.80 -14.12
N ALA A 377 -11.95 26.24 -14.82
CA ALA A 377 -11.96 26.16 -16.26
C ALA A 377 -13.14 25.30 -16.75
N PRO A 378 -13.85 25.71 -17.82
CA PRO A 378 -14.96 24.93 -18.37
C PRO A 378 -14.43 23.59 -18.94
N LEU A 379 -15.15 22.48 -18.66
CA LEU A 379 -14.80 21.14 -19.16
C LEU A 379 -14.87 21.07 -20.70
N LEU A 380 -15.74 21.86 -21.33
CA LEU A 380 -15.86 22.01 -22.77
C LEU A 380 -15.47 23.44 -23.14
N LYS A 381 -14.36 23.61 -23.84
CA LYS A 381 -14.10 24.85 -24.56
C LYS A 381 -14.90 24.75 -25.86
N MET A 382 -16.06 25.44 -25.96
CA MET A 382 -16.73 25.64 -27.23
C MET A 382 -15.77 26.41 -28.13
N ALA A 383 -15.40 25.83 -29.28
CA ALA A 383 -14.73 26.60 -30.30
C ALA A 383 -15.72 27.69 -30.74
N VAL A 384 -15.46 28.94 -30.28
CA VAL A 384 -16.15 30.09 -30.86
C VAL A 384 -15.69 30.10 -32.32
N GLY A 385 -16.59 29.69 -33.21
CA GLY A 385 -16.36 29.81 -34.66
C GLY A 385 -16.03 31.27 -34.94
N ARG A 386 -14.82 31.52 -35.45
CA ARG A 386 -14.57 32.81 -36.13
C ARG A 386 -15.45 32.77 -37.36
N GLY A 387 -16.53 33.55 -37.33
CA GLY A 387 -17.30 33.90 -38.48
C GLY A 387 -16.52 34.74 -39.48
#